data_7da32988e6e834313d99e7ab329b297d
#
_entry.id   7da32988e6e834313d99e7ab329b297d
#
_cell.length_a   1.000
_cell.length_b   1.000
_cell.length_c   1.000
_cell.angle_alpha   90.00
_cell.angle_beta   90.00
_cell.angle_gamma   90.00
#
_symmetry.space_group_name_H-M   'P 1'
#
loop_
_entity.id
_entity.type
_entity.pdbx_description
1 polymer ?
#
loop_
_entity_poly.entity_id
_entity_poly.type
_entity_poly.pdbx_seq_one_letter_code
_entity_poly.pdbx_strand_id
1 'polypeptide(L)'
;MKTLVIDACSSDRSRTRKLTRYLCEKLGGDTDILRLNGQRPYSLDAEMLEKRDAAIAKNDFSDEMFGFAKQFASAENIIVAAPYWDLSFPAVLKQYIEAINVCGLTFRYSETGMPVSMSSAKRLIYITTAGGYIVSDEFGFGYIKTVMEMFYGVKRFDYIKAEGLDIFGADIDAILEKAKEDIDKLI
;
A
#
# COMPACT_ATOMS: atom_id res chain seq x y z
N MET A 1 16.46 8.09 -3.39
CA MET A 1 15.65 7.02 -2.77
C MET A 1 14.26 7.10 -3.39
N LYS A 2 13.86 6.07 -4.14
CA LYS A 2 12.58 6.08 -4.88
C LYS A 2 11.41 5.76 -3.94
N THR A 3 10.40 6.63 -3.91
CA THR A 3 9.20 6.46 -3.10
C THR A 3 8.00 6.15 -4.00
N LEU A 4 7.25 5.10 -3.69
CA LEU A 4 5.98 4.77 -4.34
C LEU A 4 4.83 5.01 -3.37
N VAL A 5 3.89 5.86 -3.76
CA VAL A 5 2.62 6.09 -3.07
C VAL A 5 1.54 5.25 -3.74
N ILE A 6 0.95 4.33 -2.99
CA ILE A 6 -0.18 3.51 -3.39
C ILE A 6 -1.44 4.15 -2.80
N ASP A 7 -2.15 4.93 -3.63
CA ASP A 7 -3.34 5.68 -3.21
C ASP A 7 -4.62 4.90 -3.54
N ALA A 8 -5.20 4.28 -2.51
CA ALA A 8 -6.46 3.55 -2.57
C ALA A 8 -7.70 4.43 -2.24
N CYS A 9 -7.53 5.75 -2.11
CA CYS A 9 -8.62 6.67 -1.79
C CYS A 9 -9.54 6.88 -3.00
N SER A 10 -10.85 6.71 -2.82
CA SER A 10 -11.85 6.82 -3.89
C SER A 10 -12.21 8.27 -4.25
N SER A 11 -12.02 9.22 -3.33
CA SER A 11 -12.44 10.62 -3.49
C SER A 11 -11.25 11.56 -3.47
N ASP A 12 -11.30 12.62 -4.30
CA ASP A 12 -10.32 13.71 -4.23
C ASP A 12 -10.42 14.53 -2.93
N ARG A 13 -11.56 14.44 -2.23
CA ARG A 13 -11.77 15.06 -0.91
C ARG A 13 -11.28 14.20 0.25
N SER A 14 -10.70 13.04 -0.02
CA SER A 14 -10.24 12.09 1.02
C SER A 14 -9.31 12.75 2.03
N ARG A 15 -9.65 12.60 3.30
CA ARG A 15 -8.81 13.03 4.43
C ARG A 15 -7.50 12.25 4.49
N THR A 16 -7.54 10.96 4.17
CA THR A 16 -6.35 10.11 4.03
C THR A 16 -5.39 10.66 2.98
N ARG A 17 -5.91 11.03 1.80
CA ARG A 17 -5.11 11.63 0.73
C ARG A 17 -4.50 12.98 1.13
N LYS A 18 -5.22 13.80 1.91
CA LYS A 18 -4.68 15.08 2.41
C LYS A 18 -3.46 14.85 3.32
N LEU A 19 -3.54 13.90 4.26
CA LEU A 19 -2.41 13.53 5.11
C LEU A 19 -1.24 12.96 4.30
N THR A 20 -1.53 12.15 3.28
CA THR A 20 -0.50 11.59 2.40
C THR A 20 0.23 12.66 1.60
N ARG A 21 -0.50 13.66 1.08
CA ARG A 21 0.15 14.82 0.42
C ARG A 21 1.08 15.55 1.37
N TYR A 22 0.62 15.82 2.58
CA TYR A 22 1.43 16.49 3.61
C TYR A 22 2.72 15.71 3.87
N LEU A 23 2.64 14.38 4.01
CA LEU A 23 3.84 13.53 4.15
C LEU A 23 4.76 13.64 2.93
N CYS A 24 4.22 13.56 1.71
CA CYS A 24 5.02 13.63 0.49
C CYS A 24 5.74 14.97 0.33
N GLU A 25 5.07 16.09 0.66
CA GLU A 25 5.66 17.43 0.65
C GLU A 25 6.84 17.55 1.62
N LYS A 26 6.72 16.92 2.79
CA LYS A 26 7.78 16.92 3.80
C LYS A 26 8.95 16.00 3.45
N LEU A 27 8.68 14.82 2.91
CA LEU A 27 9.73 13.87 2.50
C LEU A 27 10.56 14.40 1.34
N GLY A 28 9.95 15.14 0.43
CA GLY A 28 10.62 15.56 -0.81
C GLY A 28 11.10 14.39 -1.66
N GLY A 29 11.90 14.69 -2.70
CA GLY A 29 12.55 13.67 -3.51
C GLY A 29 11.69 13.06 -4.62
N ASP A 30 12.15 11.95 -5.19
CA ASP A 30 11.51 11.25 -6.31
C ASP A 30 10.33 10.41 -5.80
N THR A 31 9.11 10.93 -6.01
CA THR A 31 7.86 10.32 -5.54
C THR A 31 6.96 10.00 -6.72
N ASP A 32 6.69 8.71 -6.90
CA ASP A 32 5.75 8.19 -7.88
C ASP A 32 4.40 7.93 -7.21
N ILE A 33 3.31 8.49 -7.75
CA ILE A 33 1.97 8.39 -7.14
C ILE A 33 1.07 7.54 -8.02
N LEU A 34 0.77 6.35 -7.56
CA LEU A 34 -0.17 5.42 -8.17
C LEU A 34 -1.56 5.56 -7.54
N ARG A 35 -2.52 6.14 -8.28
CA ARG A 35 -3.92 6.23 -7.87
C ARG A 35 -4.69 5.02 -8.38
N LEU A 36 -5.00 4.07 -7.49
CA LEU A 36 -5.65 2.81 -7.84
C LEU A 36 -7.06 2.98 -8.46
N ASN A 37 -7.77 4.05 -8.10
CA ASN A 37 -9.07 4.33 -8.72
C ASN A 37 -9.00 4.90 -10.14
N GLY A 38 -7.84 5.40 -10.55
CA GLY A 38 -7.57 5.84 -11.93
C GLY A 38 -6.90 4.77 -12.78
N GLN A 39 -6.07 3.95 -12.15
CA GLN A 39 -5.33 2.85 -12.77
C GLN A 39 -5.64 1.57 -11.99
N ARG A 40 -6.81 0.99 -12.27
CA ARG A 40 -7.29 -0.17 -11.51
C ARG A 40 -6.46 -1.41 -11.82
N PRO A 41 -5.98 -2.12 -10.79
CA PRO A 41 -5.42 -3.45 -10.98
C PRO A 41 -6.49 -4.39 -11.56
N TYR A 42 -6.04 -5.35 -12.34
CA TYR A 42 -6.91 -6.40 -12.86
C TYR A 42 -7.37 -7.35 -11.74
N SER A 43 -8.53 -7.98 -11.92
CA SER A 43 -8.95 -9.08 -11.06
C SER A 43 -8.30 -10.37 -11.55
N LEU A 44 -7.81 -11.19 -10.62
CA LEU A 44 -7.30 -12.52 -10.93
C LEU A 44 -8.47 -13.50 -11.08
N ASP A 45 -9.11 -13.48 -12.24
CA ASP A 45 -10.01 -14.56 -12.67
C ASP A 45 -9.21 -15.73 -13.26
N ALA A 46 -9.90 -16.77 -13.70
CA ALA A 46 -9.25 -17.98 -14.22
C ALA A 46 -8.37 -17.71 -15.45
N GLU A 47 -8.82 -16.88 -16.38
CA GLU A 47 -8.10 -16.53 -17.61
C GLU A 47 -6.82 -15.74 -17.29
N MET A 48 -6.94 -14.71 -16.44
CA MET A 48 -5.80 -13.90 -16.01
C MET A 48 -4.79 -14.71 -15.20
N LEU A 49 -5.27 -15.67 -14.39
CA LEU A 49 -4.40 -16.55 -13.62
C LEU A 49 -3.59 -17.47 -14.54
N GLU A 50 -4.23 -18.12 -15.52
CA GLU A 50 -3.56 -18.95 -16.52
C GLU A 50 -2.53 -18.17 -17.34
N LYS A 51 -2.89 -16.96 -17.79
CA LYS A 51 -1.98 -16.07 -18.52
C LYS A 51 -0.75 -15.71 -17.69
N ARG A 52 -0.98 -15.34 -16.42
CA ARG A 52 0.09 -14.99 -15.48
C ARG A 52 1.03 -16.17 -15.23
N ASP A 53 0.47 -17.35 -14.94
CA ASP A 53 1.24 -18.55 -14.62
C ASP A 53 2.06 -19.03 -15.82
N ALA A 54 1.51 -18.93 -17.04
CA ALA A 54 2.23 -19.23 -18.27
C ALA A 54 3.43 -18.29 -18.51
N ALA A 55 3.31 -17.02 -18.18
CA ALA A 55 4.39 -16.04 -18.26
C ALA A 55 5.46 -16.29 -17.19
N ILE A 56 5.04 -16.57 -15.95
CA ILE A 56 5.95 -16.92 -14.84
C ILE A 56 6.76 -18.17 -15.19
N ALA A 57 6.13 -19.21 -15.72
CA ALA A 57 6.80 -20.46 -16.12
C ALA A 57 7.89 -20.26 -17.17
N LYS A 58 7.75 -19.21 -18.01
CA LYS A 58 8.74 -18.83 -19.04
C LYS A 58 9.73 -17.77 -18.54
N ASN A 59 9.58 -17.31 -17.31
CA ASN A 59 10.30 -16.14 -16.77
C ASN A 59 10.17 -14.90 -17.68
N ASP A 60 9.01 -14.75 -18.33
CA ASP A 60 8.70 -13.64 -19.23
C ASP A 60 7.76 -12.66 -18.55
N PHE A 61 8.30 -11.55 -18.12
CA PHE A 61 7.56 -10.46 -17.47
C PHE A 61 7.38 -9.26 -18.40
N SER A 62 7.48 -9.42 -19.73
CA SER A 62 7.37 -8.31 -20.70
C SER A 62 5.95 -7.73 -20.78
N ASP A 63 4.93 -8.54 -20.53
CA ASP A 63 3.51 -8.12 -20.59
C ASP A 63 3.21 -6.96 -19.62
N GLU A 64 2.30 -6.07 -20.03
CA GLU A 64 1.87 -4.90 -19.24
C GLU A 64 1.19 -5.29 -17.92
N MET A 65 0.62 -6.49 -17.80
CA MET A 65 0.04 -7.00 -16.56
C MET A 65 1.04 -6.96 -15.38
N PHE A 66 2.34 -7.03 -15.65
CA PHE A 66 3.39 -6.96 -14.64
C PHE A 66 3.83 -5.53 -14.30
N GLY A 67 3.20 -4.51 -14.88
CA GLY A 67 3.55 -3.10 -14.67
C GLY A 67 3.57 -2.69 -13.20
N PHE A 68 2.52 -3.04 -12.45
CA PHE A 68 2.43 -2.77 -11.00
C PHE A 68 3.53 -3.50 -10.21
N ALA A 69 3.81 -4.74 -10.54
CA ALA A 69 4.84 -5.53 -9.88
C ALA A 69 6.25 -4.96 -10.13
N LYS A 70 6.54 -4.53 -11.36
CA LYS A 70 7.82 -3.88 -11.70
C LYS A 70 7.98 -2.54 -10.99
N GLN A 71 6.93 -1.70 -10.98
CA GLN A 71 6.92 -0.43 -10.29
C GLN A 71 7.18 -0.62 -8.80
N PHE A 72 6.45 -1.54 -8.15
CA PHE A 72 6.63 -1.88 -6.74
C PHE A 72 8.04 -2.40 -6.44
N ALA A 73 8.55 -3.35 -7.24
CA ALA A 73 9.86 -3.96 -7.03
C ALA A 73 11.01 -2.94 -7.05
N SER A 74 10.85 -1.84 -7.80
CA SER A 74 11.86 -0.79 -7.94
C SER A 74 11.85 0.27 -6.85
N ALA A 75 10.80 0.33 -6.02
CA ALA A 75 10.65 1.34 -4.97
C ALA A 75 11.31 0.91 -3.66
N GLU A 76 11.97 1.86 -2.97
CA GLU A 76 12.62 1.62 -1.67
C GLU A 76 11.69 1.97 -0.50
N ASN A 77 10.90 3.04 -0.65
CA ASN A 77 9.87 3.42 0.31
C ASN A 77 8.49 3.18 -0.30
N ILE A 78 7.64 2.54 0.46
CA ILE A 78 6.25 2.32 0.10
C ILE A 78 5.37 3.14 1.05
N ILE A 79 4.51 3.98 0.50
CA ILE A 79 3.48 4.70 1.24
C ILE A 79 2.13 4.14 0.78
N VAL A 80 1.35 3.61 1.72
CA VAL A 80 -0.01 3.15 1.45
C VAL A 80 -0.99 4.14 2.05
N ALA A 81 -1.80 4.77 1.21
CA ALA A 81 -2.89 5.66 1.59
C ALA A 81 -4.22 4.92 1.42
N ALA A 82 -4.79 4.44 2.50
CA ALA A 82 -6.02 3.64 2.47
C ALA A 82 -7.00 4.06 3.57
N PRO A 83 -8.20 4.57 3.25
CA PRO A 83 -9.22 4.81 4.26
C PRO A 83 -9.66 3.50 4.92
N TYR A 84 -10.06 3.59 6.19
CA TYR A 84 -10.57 2.45 6.94
C TYR A 84 -12.03 2.23 6.60
N TRP A 85 -12.31 1.16 5.86
CA TRP A 85 -13.65 0.76 5.43
C TRP A 85 -13.95 -0.67 5.84
N ASP A 86 -15.11 -0.89 6.43
CA ASP A 86 -15.62 -2.24 6.76
C ASP A 86 -14.58 -3.08 7.52
N LEU A 87 -13.98 -2.48 8.54
CA LEU A 87 -12.91 -3.03 9.39
C LEU A 87 -11.56 -3.26 8.67
N SER A 88 -11.42 -2.81 7.41
CA SER A 88 -10.23 -3.05 6.58
C SER A 88 -9.91 -1.83 5.71
N PHE A 89 -9.51 -2.06 4.50
CA PHE A 89 -9.17 -1.07 3.46
C PHE A 89 -9.99 -1.33 2.18
N PRO A 90 -10.07 -0.37 1.23
CA PRO A 90 -10.82 -0.56 -0.01
C PRO A 90 -10.36 -1.79 -0.81
N ALA A 91 -11.29 -2.52 -1.40
CA ALA A 91 -11.04 -3.76 -2.16
C ALA A 91 -10.00 -3.58 -3.29
N VAL A 92 -9.91 -2.39 -3.88
CA VAL A 92 -8.91 -2.08 -4.92
C VAL A 92 -7.47 -2.23 -4.42
N LEU A 93 -7.21 -2.02 -3.12
CA LEU A 93 -5.89 -2.27 -2.54
C LEU A 93 -5.58 -3.76 -2.46
N LYS A 94 -6.59 -4.60 -2.19
CA LYS A 94 -6.41 -6.06 -2.22
C LYS A 94 -6.09 -6.56 -3.63
N GLN A 95 -6.79 -6.04 -4.66
CA GLN A 95 -6.47 -6.34 -6.05
C GLN A 95 -5.03 -5.93 -6.41
N TYR A 96 -4.59 -4.75 -5.94
CA TYR A 96 -3.21 -4.32 -6.14
C TYR A 96 -2.19 -5.27 -5.50
N ILE A 97 -2.45 -5.73 -4.27
CA ILE A 97 -1.57 -6.70 -3.59
C ILE A 97 -1.49 -8.01 -4.39
N GLU A 98 -2.60 -8.49 -4.93
CA GLU A 98 -2.62 -9.67 -5.79
C GLU A 98 -1.83 -9.46 -7.09
N ALA A 99 -1.92 -8.26 -7.68
CA ALA A 99 -1.21 -7.90 -8.91
C ALA A 99 0.31 -7.78 -8.72
N ILE A 100 0.77 -7.39 -7.52
CA ILE A 100 2.21 -7.28 -7.23
C ILE A 100 2.82 -8.57 -6.69
N ASN A 101 2.03 -9.54 -6.21
CA ASN A 101 2.52 -10.82 -5.73
C ASN A 101 2.87 -11.75 -6.90
N VAL A 102 4.03 -11.51 -7.51
CA VAL A 102 4.49 -12.24 -8.70
C VAL A 102 5.78 -12.99 -8.38
N CYS A 103 5.68 -14.32 -8.34
CA CYS A 103 6.85 -15.20 -8.14
C CYS A 103 7.83 -15.05 -9.31
N GLY A 104 9.12 -14.90 -9.00
CA GLY A 104 10.17 -14.65 -9.98
C GLY A 104 10.39 -13.16 -10.33
N LEU A 105 9.49 -12.25 -9.89
CA LEU A 105 9.61 -10.82 -10.13
C LEU A 105 9.73 -9.98 -8.85
N THR A 106 8.80 -10.16 -7.90
CA THR A 106 8.79 -9.39 -6.65
C THR A 106 9.26 -10.21 -5.45
N PHE A 107 9.10 -11.51 -5.51
CA PHE A 107 9.63 -12.48 -4.55
C PHE A 107 9.88 -13.83 -5.25
N ARG A 108 10.56 -14.72 -4.57
CA ARG A 108 10.70 -16.14 -4.96
C ARG A 108 10.61 -17.02 -3.72
N TYR A 109 10.40 -18.31 -3.90
CA TYR A 109 10.52 -19.26 -2.80
C TYR A 109 11.95 -19.78 -2.68
N SER A 110 12.42 -19.94 -1.45
CA SER A 110 13.67 -20.65 -1.13
C SER A 110 13.47 -22.16 -1.29
N GLU A 111 14.55 -22.92 -1.18
CA GLU A 111 14.52 -24.40 -1.16
C GLU A 111 13.67 -24.97 0.00
N THR A 112 13.53 -24.20 1.09
CA THR A 112 12.69 -24.54 2.25
C THR A 112 11.25 -24.08 2.12
N GLY A 113 10.85 -23.51 0.97
CA GLY A 113 9.50 -22.99 0.72
C GLY A 113 9.19 -21.62 1.34
N MET A 114 10.19 -20.95 1.92
CA MET A 114 10.00 -19.61 2.50
C MET A 114 10.12 -18.53 1.44
N PRO A 115 9.26 -17.48 1.48
CA PRO A 115 9.39 -16.32 0.59
C PRO A 115 10.74 -15.60 0.80
N VAL A 116 11.35 -15.20 -0.30
CA VAL A 116 12.57 -14.39 -0.35
C VAL A 116 12.29 -13.21 -1.24
N SER A 117 12.46 -12.00 -0.72
CA SER A 117 12.21 -10.76 -1.46
C SER A 117 13.11 -10.63 -2.69
N MET A 118 12.53 -10.13 -3.77
CA MET A 118 13.21 -9.64 -4.96
C MET A 118 12.93 -8.15 -5.20
N SER A 119 12.24 -7.49 -4.25
CA SER A 119 11.95 -6.05 -4.30
C SER A 119 13.00 -5.24 -3.56
N SER A 120 13.07 -3.94 -3.88
CA SER A 120 13.94 -2.97 -3.20
C SER A 120 13.32 -2.38 -1.93
N ALA A 121 12.08 -2.74 -1.58
CA ALA A 121 11.31 -2.16 -0.50
C ALA A 121 11.98 -2.36 0.87
N LYS A 122 12.18 -1.26 1.61
CA LYS A 122 12.83 -1.25 2.92
C LYS A 122 11.94 -0.70 4.03
N ARG A 123 11.03 0.22 3.66
CA ARG A 123 10.14 0.93 4.59
C ARG A 123 8.73 0.95 4.05
N LEU A 124 7.76 0.73 4.94
CA LEU A 124 6.33 0.98 4.70
C LEU A 124 5.84 2.08 5.64
N ILE A 125 5.16 3.08 5.09
CA ILE A 125 4.35 4.05 5.85
C ILE A 125 2.90 3.81 5.46
N TYR A 126 2.06 3.44 6.43
CA TYR A 126 0.63 3.23 6.21
C TYR A 126 -0.14 4.41 6.80
N ILE A 127 -0.94 5.08 5.97
CA ILE A 127 -1.77 6.21 6.37
C ILE A 127 -3.23 5.85 6.20
N THR A 128 -4.01 5.98 7.27
CA THR A 128 -5.45 5.70 7.26
C THR A 128 -6.25 6.77 7.97
N THR A 129 -7.51 6.91 7.58
CA THR A 129 -8.49 7.70 8.30
C THR A 129 -9.79 6.92 8.45
N ALA A 130 -10.45 7.07 9.59
CA ALA A 130 -11.72 6.42 9.90
C ALA A 130 -12.75 7.42 10.40
N GLY A 131 -14.00 7.25 9.99
CA GLY A 131 -15.13 8.02 10.51
C GLY A 131 -15.40 7.74 11.98
N GLY A 132 -15.45 6.44 12.35
CA GLY A 132 -15.48 5.97 13.72
C GLY A 132 -14.09 5.64 14.27
N TYR A 133 -14.03 4.80 15.32
CA TYR A 133 -12.78 4.28 15.85
C TYR A 133 -12.33 3.02 15.11
N ILE A 134 -11.01 2.86 14.98
CA ILE A 134 -10.41 1.63 14.45
C ILE A 134 -10.40 0.60 15.57
N VAL A 135 -11.30 -0.37 15.47
CA VAL A 135 -11.50 -1.40 16.51
C VAL A 135 -10.48 -2.53 16.43
N SER A 136 -9.86 -2.73 15.28
CA SER A 136 -8.77 -3.69 15.08
C SER A 136 -7.87 -3.22 13.94
N ASP A 137 -6.57 -3.28 14.16
CA ASP A 137 -5.57 -3.04 13.11
C ASP A 137 -5.28 -4.30 12.28
N GLU A 138 -5.77 -5.46 12.71
CA GLU A 138 -5.43 -6.78 12.16
C GLU A 138 -5.79 -6.92 10.68
N PHE A 139 -6.98 -6.46 10.29
CA PHE A 139 -7.50 -6.58 8.92
C PHE A 139 -7.13 -5.41 8.01
N GLY A 140 -6.55 -4.37 8.57
CA GLY A 140 -6.05 -3.18 7.87
C GLY A 140 -4.52 -3.16 7.80
N PHE A 141 -3.92 -2.32 8.66
CA PHE A 141 -2.47 -2.19 8.75
C PHE A 141 -1.76 -3.51 9.03
N GLY A 142 -2.29 -4.35 9.94
CA GLY A 142 -1.69 -5.63 10.32
C GLY A 142 -1.56 -6.59 9.14
N TYR A 143 -2.60 -6.69 8.30
CA TYR A 143 -2.55 -7.48 7.07
C TYR A 143 -1.45 -6.97 6.12
N ILE A 144 -1.43 -5.66 5.83
CA ILE A 144 -0.44 -5.06 4.94
C ILE A 144 0.98 -5.25 5.49
N LYS A 145 1.18 -5.01 6.79
CA LYS A 145 2.46 -5.25 7.47
C LYS A 145 2.93 -6.69 7.28
N THR A 146 2.05 -7.66 7.53
CA THR A 146 2.39 -9.10 7.39
C THR A 146 2.81 -9.44 5.95
N VAL A 147 2.07 -8.99 4.95
CA VAL A 147 2.43 -9.20 3.53
C VAL A 147 3.80 -8.59 3.22
N MET A 148 4.02 -7.34 3.62
CA MET A 148 5.26 -6.61 3.35
C MET A 148 6.47 -7.23 4.06
N GLU A 149 6.28 -7.73 5.26
CA GLU A 149 7.33 -8.40 6.01
C GLU A 149 7.65 -9.78 5.45
N MET A 150 6.62 -10.60 5.19
CA MET A 150 6.78 -12.00 4.79
C MET A 150 7.26 -12.15 3.35
N PHE A 151 6.69 -11.42 2.39
CA PHE A 151 7.04 -11.57 0.97
C PHE A 151 8.17 -10.63 0.53
N TYR A 152 8.25 -9.43 1.10
CA TYR A 152 9.17 -8.38 0.61
C TYR A 152 10.27 -8.03 1.60
N GLY A 153 10.28 -8.65 2.79
CA GLY A 153 11.35 -8.47 3.76
C GLY A 153 11.45 -7.07 4.36
N VAL A 154 10.39 -6.27 4.26
CA VAL A 154 10.35 -4.92 4.86
C VAL A 154 10.50 -5.04 6.37
N LYS A 155 11.34 -4.17 6.97
CA LYS A 155 11.64 -4.20 8.41
C LYS A 155 11.23 -2.93 9.14
N ARG A 156 11.06 -1.82 8.41
CA ARG A 156 10.63 -0.55 9.00
C ARG A 156 9.18 -0.27 8.65
N PHE A 157 8.35 -0.11 9.68
CA PHE A 157 6.93 0.16 9.55
C PHE A 157 6.57 1.39 10.35
N ASP A 158 5.89 2.34 9.70
CA ASP A 158 5.33 3.52 10.33
C ASP A 158 3.81 3.52 10.08
N TYR A 159 3.02 3.85 11.08
CA TYR A 159 1.56 3.82 11.03
C TYR A 159 0.99 5.17 11.47
N ILE A 160 0.33 5.87 10.57
CA ILE A 160 -0.36 7.15 10.82
C ILE A 160 -1.85 6.92 10.71
N LYS A 161 -2.59 7.25 11.75
CA LYS A 161 -4.05 7.14 11.77
C LYS A 161 -4.73 8.42 12.28
N ALA A 162 -5.88 8.74 11.69
CA ALA A 162 -6.80 9.74 12.21
C ALA A 162 -8.19 9.11 12.29
N GLU A 163 -8.75 8.97 13.46
CA GLU A 163 -10.00 8.25 13.73
C GLU A 163 -11.01 9.12 14.45
N GLY A 164 -12.30 8.72 14.42
CA GLY A 164 -13.39 9.50 15.04
C GLY A 164 -13.84 10.70 14.22
N LEU A 165 -13.50 10.76 12.93
CA LEU A 165 -13.68 11.93 12.08
C LEU A 165 -15.14 12.22 11.68
N ASP A 166 -16.07 11.30 11.90
CA ASP A 166 -17.50 11.45 11.65
C ASP A 166 -18.33 11.32 12.94
N ILE A 167 -17.69 11.32 14.12
CA ILE A 167 -18.37 11.31 15.41
C ILE A 167 -18.95 12.72 15.67
N PHE A 168 -20.19 12.75 16.12
CA PHE A 168 -20.87 14.01 16.44
C PHE A 168 -20.09 14.81 17.50
N GLY A 169 -19.82 16.08 17.19
CA GLY A 169 -19.05 16.97 18.07
C GLY A 169 -17.54 16.82 18.01
N ALA A 170 -17.00 15.94 17.14
CA ALA A 170 -15.56 15.81 16.99
C ALA A 170 -14.92 17.07 16.39
N ASP A 171 -13.79 17.48 16.94
CA ASP A 171 -12.94 18.52 16.36
C ASP A 171 -12.06 17.89 15.28
N ILE A 172 -12.57 17.90 14.03
CA ILE A 172 -11.92 17.26 12.89
C ILE A 172 -10.55 17.90 12.61
N ASP A 173 -10.44 19.21 12.76
CA ASP A 173 -9.19 19.92 12.47
C ASP A 173 -8.13 19.56 13.51
N ALA A 174 -8.48 19.51 14.79
CA ALA A 174 -7.56 19.07 15.84
C ALA A 174 -7.08 17.61 15.62
N ILE A 175 -7.99 16.69 15.22
CA ILE A 175 -7.62 15.29 14.94
C ILE A 175 -6.65 15.21 13.75
N LEU A 176 -6.88 15.97 12.68
CA LEU A 176 -6.00 15.97 11.52
C LEU A 176 -4.67 16.64 11.79
N GLU A 177 -4.64 17.75 12.58
CA GLU A 177 -3.37 18.36 13.00
C GLU A 177 -2.54 17.39 13.87
N LYS A 178 -3.17 16.67 14.77
CA LYS A 178 -2.47 15.62 15.53
C LYS A 178 -1.83 14.56 14.64
N ALA A 179 -2.54 14.11 13.59
CA ALA A 179 -1.96 13.18 12.63
C ALA A 179 -0.79 13.77 11.83
N LYS A 180 -0.82 15.09 11.53
CA LYS A 180 0.32 15.79 10.91
C LYS A 180 1.52 15.89 11.85
N GLU A 181 1.30 16.18 13.15
CA GLU A 181 2.37 16.12 14.15
C GLU A 181 3.03 14.74 14.22
N ASP A 182 2.23 13.67 14.07
CA ASP A 182 2.78 12.32 14.06
C ASP A 182 3.56 12.03 12.76
N ILE A 183 3.15 12.60 11.63
CA ILE A 183 3.94 12.61 10.38
C ILE A 183 5.27 13.34 10.58
N ASP A 184 5.28 14.52 11.20
CA ASP A 184 6.49 15.32 11.40
C ASP A 184 7.55 14.60 12.26
N LYS A 185 7.12 13.67 13.13
CA LYS A 185 8.04 12.83 13.92
C LYS A 185 8.72 11.70 13.12
N LEU A 186 8.23 11.43 11.91
CA LEU A 186 8.78 10.36 11.06
C LEU A 186 9.97 10.84 10.21
N ILE A 187 10.11 12.15 10.07
CA ILE A 187 11.06 12.83 9.19
C ILE A 187 12.23 13.35 9.98
#